data_94a9f571591655a932b8b407450db0d7
#
_entry.id   94a9f571591655a932b8b407450db0d7
#
_cell.length_a   1.000
_cell.length_b   1.000
_cell.length_c   1.000
_cell.angle_alpha   90.00
_cell.angle_beta   90.00
_cell.angle_gamma   90.00
#
_symmetry.space_group_name_H-M   'P 1'
#
loop_
_entity.id
_entity.type
_entity.pdbx_description
1 polymer ?
#
loop_
_entity_poly.entity_id
_entity_poly.type
_entity_poly.pdbx_seq_one_letter_code
_entity_poly.pdbx_strand_id
1 'polypeptide(L)'
;MRIRVFSDIHIDVNSGFPFTLRDKDTFTLIPGDVSGNVKGTAKWIQANIHNGMFIAGNHDPAYNELGWTIQKQKDYLAERFPLDGPVTFMDESVGVMSKTVPGTNILVVGSTLYTDYRYISPFYQECLDDGNVRRVERGEEPLYPEECNKATAVRGLNDFRWGHVPDESDERGLKQRRVCPDDYKKWFDATFSKMSQLVQENKDKDIIIMSHHCPTPKCISERYVNSAMNASYVSDLEKFITDNPNIKAWVCGHVHSTTITTVGDKGQLIVCNPRGYERDMECGDWNPNTYIDTDTWQIATKPFKSKRLDAARKKFKDSFMRWAPFFM
;
A
#
# COMPACT_ATOMS: atom_id res chain seq x y z
N MET A 1 -23.08 6.07 4.38
CA MET A 1 -22.44 5.53 5.61
C MET A 1 -21.01 6.04 5.73
N ARG A 2 -20.32 5.75 6.86
CA ARG A 2 -18.89 6.13 7.03
C ARG A 2 -18.02 4.89 7.09
N ILE A 3 -16.98 4.86 6.26
CA ILE A 3 -15.98 3.78 6.20
C ILE A 3 -14.65 4.36 6.70
N ARG A 4 -14.10 3.78 7.77
CA ARG A 4 -12.80 4.19 8.33
C ARG A 4 -11.66 3.68 7.46
N VAL A 5 -10.61 4.50 7.28
CA VAL A 5 -9.42 4.14 6.51
C VAL A 5 -8.15 4.54 7.25
N PHE A 6 -7.24 3.61 7.44
CA PHE A 6 -5.85 3.85 7.87
C PHE A 6 -4.98 2.62 7.57
N SER A 7 -3.67 2.80 7.47
CA SER A 7 -2.69 1.75 7.16
C SER A 7 -1.37 1.93 7.91
N ASP A 8 -0.41 1.07 7.62
CA ASP A 8 0.99 1.19 8.05
C ASP A 8 1.12 1.43 9.56
N ILE A 9 0.43 0.61 10.33
CA ILE A 9 0.38 0.77 11.81
C ILE A 9 1.71 0.39 12.44
N HIS A 10 2.40 -0.62 11.87
CA HIS A 10 3.71 -1.11 12.30
C HIS A 10 3.80 -1.29 13.82
N ILE A 11 2.92 -2.11 14.38
CA ILE A 11 2.83 -2.32 15.84
C ILE A 11 4.11 -2.93 16.43
N ASP A 12 4.89 -3.62 15.63
CA ASP A 12 6.18 -4.23 15.97
C ASP A 12 7.27 -3.17 16.14
N VAL A 13 7.26 -2.12 15.33
CA VAL A 13 8.22 -1.00 15.37
C VAL A 13 7.72 0.11 16.31
N ASN A 14 6.42 0.39 16.28
CA ASN A 14 5.77 1.45 17.05
C ASN A 14 5.25 0.93 18.41
N SER A 15 5.92 -0.04 19.02
CA SER A 15 5.47 -0.76 20.24
C SER A 15 5.15 0.11 21.46
N GLY A 16 5.64 1.32 21.47
CA GLY A 16 5.36 2.26 22.54
C GLY A 16 4.13 3.15 22.33
N PHE A 17 3.36 2.97 21.27
CA PHE A 17 2.18 3.77 20.97
C PHE A 17 0.91 2.89 21.00
N PRO A 18 0.31 2.64 22.19
CA PRO A 18 -0.94 1.90 22.28
C PRO A 18 -2.02 2.69 21.54
N PHE A 19 -2.48 2.10 20.46
CA PHE A 19 -3.58 2.61 19.67
C PHE A 19 -4.77 1.67 19.86
N THR A 20 -5.82 2.18 20.48
CA THR A 20 -7.07 1.43 20.66
C THR A 20 -8.20 2.19 19.98
N LEU A 21 -8.86 1.53 19.05
CA LEU A 21 -10.08 2.07 18.45
C LEU A 21 -11.21 2.02 19.45
N ARG A 22 -11.85 3.15 19.73
CA ARG A 22 -13.03 3.22 20.63
C ARG A 22 -14.29 2.69 19.96
N ASP A 23 -14.36 2.84 18.65
CA ASP A 23 -15.49 2.47 17.81
C ASP A 23 -15.08 1.33 16.88
N LYS A 24 -15.07 0.12 17.43
CA LYS A 24 -14.63 -1.10 16.76
C LYS A 24 -15.64 -1.62 15.73
N ASP A 25 -16.90 -1.19 15.84
CA ASP A 25 -17.99 -1.64 14.98
C ASP A 25 -18.07 -0.83 13.68
N THR A 26 -17.37 0.31 13.60
CA THR A 26 -17.26 1.07 12.37
C THR A 26 -16.58 0.22 11.30
N PHE A 27 -17.22 0.09 10.14
CA PHE A 27 -16.62 -0.61 9.00
C PHE A 27 -15.27 0.01 8.64
N THR A 28 -14.23 -0.81 8.64
CA THR A 28 -12.84 -0.32 8.52
C THR A 28 -12.13 -1.01 7.37
N LEU A 29 -11.44 -0.22 6.53
CA LEU A 29 -10.54 -0.69 5.50
C LEU A 29 -9.09 -0.45 5.95
N ILE A 30 -8.27 -1.51 5.88
CA ILE A 30 -6.86 -1.42 6.27
C ILE A 30 -5.98 -1.87 5.10
N PRO A 31 -5.40 -0.91 4.37
CA PRO A 31 -4.49 -1.17 3.24
C PRO A 31 -3.10 -1.70 3.64
N GLY A 32 -3.00 -2.65 4.58
CA GLY A 32 -1.78 -3.37 4.90
C GLY A 32 -0.85 -2.74 5.93
N ASP A 33 0.24 -3.42 6.18
CA ASP A 33 1.34 -3.09 7.08
C ASP A 33 0.89 -2.82 8.53
N VAL A 34 0.11 -3.77 9.06
CA VAL A 34 -0.28 -3.78 10.47
C VAL A 34 0.91 -4.15 11.37
N SER A 35 1.71 -5.14 10.94
CA SER A 35 2.87 -5.64 11.68
C SER A 35 3.92 -6.22 10.74
N GLY A 36 5.16 -6.31 11.18
CA GLY A 36 6.24 -7.04 10.47
C GLY A 36 6.08 -8.58 10.51
N ASN A 37 4.98 -9.12 11.04
CA ASN A 37 4.69 -10.55 10.98
C ASN A 37 3.18 -10.84 11.06
N VAL A 38 2.74 -11.89 10.34
CA VAL A 38 1.31 -12.23 10.20
C VAL A 38 0.60 -12.62 11.50
N LYS A 39 1.31 -13.15 12.51
CA LYS A 39 0.72 -13.46 13.80
C LYS A 39 0.39 -12.19 14.59
N GLY A 40 1.30 -11.21 14.53
CA GLY A 40 1.08 -9.88 15.09
C GLY A 40 -0.10 -9.18 14.43
N THR A 41 -0.13 -9.19 13.09
CA THR A 41 -1.23 -8.67 12.28
C THR A 41 -2.55 -9.31 12.68
N ALA A 42 -2.64 -10.65 12.69
CA ALA A 42 -3.87 -11.36 13.05
C ALA A 42 -4.34 -11.02 14.47
N LYS A 43 -3.43 -11.05 15.44
CA LYS A 43 -3.74 -10.72 16.84
C LYS A 43 -4.26 -9.29 17.00
N TRP A 44 -3.63 -8.34 16.31
CA TRP A 44 -4.03 -6.93 16.40
C TRP A 44 -5.39 -6.69 15.76
N ILE A 45 -5.62 -7.24 14.55
CA ILE A 45 -6.90 -7.16 13.83
C ILE A 45 -8.02 -7.73 14.69
N GLN A 46 -7.88 -8.95 15.22
CA GLN A 46 -8.88 -9.58 16.09
C GLN A 46 -9.23 -8.76 17.34
N ALA A 47 -8.24 -8.08 17.91
CA ALA A 47 -8.44 -7.28 19.11
C ALA A 47 -9.10 -5.92 18.85
N ASN A 48 -8.95 -5.35 17.67
CA ASN A 48 -9.27 -3.95 17.39
C ASN A 48 -10.32 -3.72 16.31
N ILE A 49 -10.56 -4.68 15.41
CA ILE A 49 -11.49 -4.55 14.30
C ILE A 49 -12.59 -5.58 14.42
N HIS A 50 -13.85 -5.13 14.50
CA HIS A 50 -14.99 -6.03 14.58
C HIS A 50 -15.76 -6.13 13.25
N ASN A 51 -15.54 -5.18 12.33
CA ASN A 51 -16.22 -5.14 11.06
C ASN A 51 -15.33 -4.46 10.00
N GLY A 52 -15.02 -5.12 8.92
CA GLY A 52 -14.17 -4.53 7.89
C GLY A 52 -13.47 -5.50 6.98
N MET A 53 -12.55 -4.96 6.21
CA MET A 53 -11.69 -5.71 5.29
C MET A 53 -10.26 -5.20 5.40
N PHE A 54 -9.32 -6.09 5.18
CA PHE A 54 -7.91 -5.72 5.15
C PHE A 54 -7.15 -6.56 4.13
N ILE A 55 -6.02 -6.03 3.71
CA ILE A 55 -5.04 -6.72 2.87
C ILE A 55 -3.72 -6.80 3.62
N ALA A 56 -2.80 -7.64 3.15
CA ALA A 56 -1.42 -7.57 3.58
C ALA A 56 -0.70 -6.42 2.86
N GLY A 57 0.18 -5.72 3.56
CA GLY A 57 1.22 -4.91 2.93
C GLY A 57 2.45 -5.77 2.58
N ASN A 58 3.56 -5.14 2.27
CA ASN A 58 4.80 -5.85 2.00
C ASN A 58 5.48 -6.34 3.30
N HIS A 59 5.27 -5.65 4.43
CA HIS A 59 5.85 -6.03 5.72
C HIS A 59 5.11 -7.18 6.40
N ASP A 60 3.77 -7.28 6.31
CA ASP A 60 3.01 -8.31 7.01
C ASP A 60 3.53 -9.73 6.72
N PRO A 61 3.83 -10.13 5.45
CA PRO A 61 4.38 -11.44 5.14
C PRO A 61 5.89 -11.47 4.92
N ALA A 62 6.60 -10.34 4.88
CA ALA A 62 8.00 -10.32 4.46
C ALA A 62 8.98 -10.70 5.57
N TYR A 63 8.73 -10.27 6.81
CA TYR A 63 9.63 -10.54 7.94
C TYR A 63 9.36 -11.92 8.53
N ASN A 64 9.94 -12.93 7.90
CA ASN A 64 9.63 -14.31 8.16
C ASN A 64 10.44 -14.91 9.32
N GLU A 65 10.00 -14.72 10.54
CA GLU A 65 10.56 -15.43 11.72
C GLU A 65 10.22 -16.93 11.74
N LEU A 66 9.31 -17.42 10.89
CA LEU A 66 8.73 -18.75 10.95
C LEU A 66 9.26 -19.71 9.87
N GLY A 67 10.15 -19.27 8.97
CA GLY A 67 10.57 -20.05 7.81
C GLY A 67 9.42 -20.33 6.81
N TRP A 68 8.38 -19.48 6.77
CA TRP A 68 7.26 -19.63 5.85
C TRP A 68 7.46 -18.79 4.59
N THR A 69 6.98 -19.27 3.46
CA THR A 69 6.86 -18.45 2.24
C THR A 69 5.84 -17.34 2.43
N ILE A 70 5.91 -16.29 1.61
CA ILE A 70 4.90 -15.22 1.56
C ILE A 70 3.50 -15.82 1.36
N GLN A 71 3.33 -16.79 0.45
CA GLN A 71 2.05 -17.45 0.24
C GLN A 71 1.51 -18.13 1.50
N LYS A 72 2.32 -18.94 2.18
CA LYS A 72 1.89 -19.60 3.42
C LYS A 72 1.47 -18.62 4.51
N GLN A 73 2.06 -17.43 4.53
CA GLN A 73 1.69 -16.39 5.48
C GLN A 73 0.34 -15.74 5.11
N LYS A 74 0.06 -15.54 3.82
CA LYS A 74 -1.24 -15.08 3.33
C LYS A 74 -2.34 -16.14 3.59
N ASP A 75 -2.05 -17.41 3.36
CA ASP A 75 -2.97 -18.52 3.67
C ASP A 75 -3.35 -18.53 5.16
N TYR A 76 -2.37 -18.29 6.05
CA TYR A 76 -2.61 -18.18 7.49
C TYR A 76 -3.59 -17.04 7.85
N LEU A 77 -3.53 -15.89 7.14
CA LEU A 77 -4.49 -14.80 7.34
C LEU A 77 -5.87 -15.16 6.77
N ALA A 78 -5.93 -15.78 5.60
CA ALA A 78 -7.18 -16.17 4.95
C ALA A 78 -7.97 -17.19 5.79
N GLU A 79 -7.29 -18.17 6.39
CA GLU A 79 -7.92 -19.15 7.31
C GLU A 79 -8.59 -18.48 8.53
N ARG A 80 -8.02 -17.38 9.01
CA ARG A 80 -8.50 -16.67 10.23
C ARG A 80 -9.54 -15.61 9.94
N PHE A 81 -9.54 -15.08 8.75
CA PHE A 81 -10.40 -13.98 8.33
C PHE A 81 -11.10 -14.34 7.01
N PRO A 82 -11.99 -15.34 7.04
CA PRO A 82 -12.64 -15.85 5.82
C PRO A 82 -13.63 -14.83 5.22
N LEU A 83 -14.03 -15.10 3.98
CA LEU A 83 -14.93 -14.21 3.21
C LEU A 83 -16.28 -13.97 3.90
N ASP A 84 -16.83 -14.95 4.58
CA ASP A 84 -18.11 -14.90 5.29
C ASP A 84 -18.01 -14.31 6.71
N GLY A 85 -16.78 -14.05 7.19
CA GLY A 85 -16.52 -13.44 8.48
C GLY A 85 -16.86 -11.93 8.53
N PRO A 86 -16.99 -11.37 9.77
CA PRO A 86 -17.22 -9.93 9.94
C PRO A 86 -16.01 -9.09 9.56
N VAL A 87 -14.82 -9.67 9.66
CA VAL A 87 -13.56 -9.12 9.15
C VAL A 87 -13.02 -10.09 8.12
N THR A 88 -12.67 -9.58 6.93
CA THR A 88 -12.20 -10.41 5.81
C THR A 88 -10.78 -10.00 5.42
N PHE A 89 -9.91 -10.99 5.29
CA PHE A 89 -8.63 -10.83 4.59
C PHE A 89 -8.85 -10.95 3.09
N MET A 90 -8.28 -10.03 2.32
CA MET A 90 -8.42 -10.00 0.87
C MET A 90 -7.05 -10.09 0.19
N ASP A 91 -6.91 -11.01 -0.73
CA ASP A 91 -5.75 -11.10 -1.61
C ASP A 91 -6.08 -11.99 -2.82
N GLU A 92 -5.50 -11.67 -3.96
CA GLU A 92 -5.70 -12.45 -5.20
C GLU A 92 -5.23 -13.89 -5.02
N SER A 93 -4.08 -14.10 -4.40
CA SER A 93 -3.45 -15.41 -4.25
C SER A 93 -4.22 -16.39 -3.36
N VAL A 94 -5.15 -15.91 -2.52
CA VAL A 94 -6.04 -16.75 -1.71
C VAL A 94 -7.46 -16.82 -2.28
N GLY A 95 -7.68 -16.28 -3.48
CA GLY A 95 -8.97 -16.31 -4.18
C GLY A 95 -10.04 -15.37 -3.63
N VAL A 96 -9.72 -14.50 -2.68
CA VAL A 96 -10.64 -13.53 -2.07
C VAL A 96 -10.23 -12.12 -2.44
N MET A 97 -10.74 -11.60 -3.54
CA MET A 97 -10.33 -10.30 -4.06
C MET A 97 -11.45 -9.26 -4.04
N SER A 98 -12.69 -9.64 -3.83
CA SER A 98 -13.80 -8.69 -3.76
C SER A 98 -14.84 -9.10 -2.73
N LYS A 99 -15.44 -8.10 -2.07
CA LYS A 99 -16.56 -8.29 -1.15
C LYS A 99 -17.43 -7.03 -1.12
N THR A 100 -18.75 -7.21 -1.13
CA THR A 100 -19.70 -6.11 -0.96
C THR A 100 -19.74 -5.68 0.51
N VAL A 101 -19.72 -4.36 0.74
CA VAL A 101 -19.92 -3.80 2.08
C VAL A 101 -21.37 -4.09 2.53
N PRO A 102 -21.56 -4.73 3.70
CA PRO A 102 -22.89 -5.16 4.14
C PRO A 102 -23.94 -4.04 4.12
N GLY A 103 -25.10 -4.34 3.51
CA GLY A 103 -26.23 -3.40 3.45
C GLY A 103 -26.07 -2.25 2.46
N THR A 104 -25.09 -2.33 1.54
CA THR A 104 -24.83 -1.26 0.55
C THR A 104 -24.68 -1.82 -0.88
N ASN A 105 -24.60 -0.93 -1.88
CA ASN A 105 -24.19 -1.24 -3.25
C ASN A 105 -22.66 -1.09 -3.48
N ILE A 106 -21.87 -0.99 -2.42
CA ILE A 106 -20.43 -0.73 -2.51
C ILE A 106 -19.68 -2.05 -2.57
N LEU A 107 -18.93 -2.26 -3.63
CA LEU A 107 -18.00 -3.36 -3.78
C LEU A 107 -16.57 -2.88 -3.43
N VAL A 108 -15.94 -3.54 -2.46
CA VAL A 108 -14.50 -3.38 -2.23
C VAL A 108 -13.76 -4.42 -3.07
N VAL A 109 -12.77 -3.98 -3.84
CA VAL A 109 -11.86 -4.83 -4.59
C VAL A 109 -10.46 -4.60 -4.03
N GLY A 110 -9.83 -5.62 -3.45
CA GLY A 110 -8.59 -5.45 -2.70
C GLY A 110 -7.59 -6.58 -2.83
N SER A 111 -6.32 -6.21 -2.86
CA SER A 111 -5.14 -7.07 -2.77
C SER A 111 -3.91 -6.22 -2.49
N THR A 112 -2.78 -6.83 -2.10
CA THR A 112 -1.51 -6.09 -1.87
C THR A 112 -1.17 -5.17 -3.04
N LEU A 113 -1.40 -5.61 -4.29
CA LEU A 113 -1.06 -4.91 -5.53
C LEU A 113 0.34 -4.28 -5.40
N TYR A 114 1.37 -5.07 -5.64
CA TYR A 114 2.75 -4.58 -5.67
C TYR A 114 2.92 -3.48 -6.74
N THR A 115 4.06 -3.25 -7.29
CA THR A 115 4.30 -2.22 -8.31
C THR A 115 4.71 -2.83 -9.65
N ASP A 116 4.44 -2.10 -10.73
CA ASP A 116 4.85 -2.47 -12.09
C ASP A 116 6.28 -2.04 -12.43
N TYR A 117 6.95 -1.29 -11.55
CA TYR A 117 8.28 -0.71 -11.75
C TYR A 117 8.41 0.23 -12.98
N ARG A 118 7.31 0.71 -13.54
CA ARG A 118 7.32 1.55 -14.75
C ARG A 118 7.40 3.04 -14.46
N TYR A 119 6.97 3.46 -13.25
CA TYR A 119 7.01 4.87 -12.92
C TYR A 119 8.44 5.39 -12.92
N ILE A 120 8.66 6.52 -13.56
CA ILE A 120 9.90 7.27 -13.51
C ILE A 120 9.58 8.75 -13.33
N SER A 121 10.26 9.40 -12.36
CA SER A 121 10.08 10.84 -12.20
C SER A 121 10.70 11.59 -13.40
N PRO A 122 10.21 12.79 -13.75
CA PRO A 122 10.75 13.58 -14.86
C PRO A 122 12.27 13.79 -14.75
N PHE A 123 12.78 14.02 -13.56
CA PHE A 123 14.22 14.17 -13.31
C PHE A 123 15.01 12.89 -13.67
N TYR A 124 14.52 11.72 -13.28
CA TYR A 124 15.19 10.46 -13.61
C TYR A 124 15.04 10.08 -15.07
N GLN A 125 13.94 10.46 -15.72
CA GLN A 125 13.76 10.27 -17.15
C GLN A 125 14.85 11.02 -17.91
N GLU A 126 15.07 12.30 -17.58
CA GLU A 126 16.13 13.11 -18.20
C GLU A 126 17.52 12.49 -17.97
N CYS A 127 17.82 12.06 -16.74
CA CYS A 127 19.09 11.38 -16.43
C CYS A 127 19.28 10.07 -17.23
N LEU A 128 18.20 9.31 -17.41
CA LEU A 128 18.22 8.05 -18.16
C LEU A 128 18.44 8.31 -19.65
N ASP A 129 17.76 9.31 -20.21
CA ASP A 129 17.87 9.68 -21.62
C ASP A 129 19.31 10.13 -21.95
N ASP A 130 19.89 11.02 -21.13
CA ASP A 130 21.29 11.44 -21.26
C ASP A 130 22.28 10.28 -21.11
N GLY A 131 22.00 9.36 -20.18
CA GLY A 131 22.79 8.14 -19.99
C GLY A 131 22.73 7.23 -21.21
N ASN A 132 21.56 7.04 -21.79
CA ASN A 132 21.33 6.20 -22.96
C ASN A 132 22.00 6.76 -24.22
N VAL A 133 22.01 8.08 -24.42
CA VAL A 133 22.79 8.69 -25.51
C VAL A 133 24.25 8.26 -25.44
N ARG A 134 24.88 8.39 -24.26
CA ARG A 134 26.30 8.01 -24.08
C ARG A 134 26.52 6.51 -24.24
N ARG A 135 25.55 5.66 -23.87
CA ARG A 135 25.65 4.21 -24.07
C ARG A 135 25.64 3.83 -25.53
N VAL A 136 24.69 4.38 -26.28
CA VAL A 136 24.57 4.15 -27.74
C VAL A 136 25.82 4.61 -28.47
N GLU A 137 26.40 5.76 -28.09
CA GLU A 137 27.69 6.25 -28.65
C GLU A 137 28.84 5.27 -28.42
N ARG A 138 28.80 4.46 -27.36
CA ARG A 138 29.77 3.41 -27.05
C ARG A 138 29.42 2.04 -27.66
N GLY A 139 28.33 1.95 -28.41
CA GLY A 139 27.83 0.68 -28.95
C GLY A 139 27.19 -0.25 -27.91
N GLU A 140 26.74 0.29 -26.79
CA GLU A 140 26.02 -0.44 -25.76
C GLU A 140 24.50 -0.30 -25.93
N GLU A 141 23.75 -1.33 -25.51
CA GLU A 141 22.28 -1.27 -25.51
C GLU A 141 21.75 -0.22 -24.54
N PRO A 142 20.69 0.52 -24.89
CA PRO A 142 20.05 1.45 -23.96
C PRO A 142 19.44 0.72 -22.78
N LEU A 143 19.38 1.40 -21.64
CA LEU A 143 18.67 0.91 -20.44
C LEU A 143 17.21 1.35 -20.46
N TYR A 144 16.34 0.52 -19.93
CA TYR A 144 14.90 0.83 -19.81
C TYR A 144 14.54 1.17 -18.35
N PRO A 145 13.53 2.04 -18.14
CA PRO A 145 13.12 2.45 -16.78
C PRO A 145 12.82 1.28 -15.84
N GLU A 146 12.09 0.29 -16.29
CA GLU A 146 11.70 -0.88 -15.48
C GLU A 146 12.91 -1.63 -14.94
N GLU A 147 13.94 -1.88 -15.75
CA GLU A 147 15.15 -2.59 -15.36
C GLU A 147 15.96 -1.78 -14.33
N CYS A 148 16.10 -0.47 -14.56
CA CYS A 148 16.78 0.44 -13.63
C CYS A 148 16.07 0.49 -12.29
N ASN A 149 14.74 0.57 -12.30
CA ASN A 149 13.91 0.62 -11.10
C ASN A 149 13.98 -0.69 -10.30
N LYS A 150 13.93 -1.85 -10.96
CA LYS A 150 14.12 -3.17 -10.33
C LYS A 150 15.50 -3.29 -9.67
N ALA A 151 16.55 -2.87 -10.35
CA ALA A 151 17.91 -2.88 -9.79
C ALA A 151 18.05 -1.96 -8.56
N THR A 152 17.36 -0.82 -8.58
CA THR A 152 17.31 0.11 -7.45
C THR A 152 16.53 -0.48 -6.27
N ALA A 153 15.39 -1.11 -6.54
CA ALA A 153 14.55 -1.76 -5.54
C ALA A 153 15.30 -2.82 -4.74
N VAL A 154 16.07 -3.70 -5.40
CA VAL A 154 16.89 -4.73 -4.75
C VAL A 154 17.85 -4.14 -3.72
N ARG A 155 18.40 -2.96 -4.00
CA ARG A 155 19.36 -2.28 -3.11
C ARG A 155 18.67 -1.56 -1.96
N GLY A 156 17.47 -1.01 -2.19
CA GLY A 156 16.79 -0.11 -1.28
C GLY A 156 15.74 -0.77 -0.37
N LEU A 157 15.03 -1.80 -0.84
CA LEU A 157 13.98 -2.45 -0.08
C LEU A 157 14.48 -3.65 0.73
N ASN A 158 14.04 -3.72 1.98
CA ASN A 158 14.33 -4.86 2.85
C ASN A 158 13.55 -6.12 2.45
N ASP A 159 12.47 -6.00 1.72
CA ASP A 159 11.61 -7.08 1.24
C ASP A 159 12.41 -8.18 0.54
N PHE A 160 13.37 -7.79 -0.32
CA PHE A 160 14.23 -8.70 -1.06
C PHE A 160 15.33 -9.34 -0.22
N ARG A 161 15.46 -8.92 1.04
CA ARG A 161 16.37 -9.54 2.04
C ARG A 161 15.68 -10.58 2.90
N TRP A 162 14.37 -10.44 3.13
CA TRP A 162 13.63 -11.22 4.12
C TRP A 162 12.50 -12.06 3.54
N GLY A 163 11.87 -11.62 2.44
CA GLY A 163 10.78 -12.36 1.82
C GLY A 163 11.25 -13.65 1.13
N HIS A 164 10.48 -14.72 1.27
CA HIS A 164 10.78 -16.02 0.67
C HIS A 164 9.60 -16.53 -0.15
N VAL A 165 9.93 -17.16 -1.27
CA VAL A 165 9.00 -17.85 -2.17
C VAL A 165 9.50 -19.27 -2.40
N PRO A 166 8.64 -20.22 -2.86
CA PRO A 166 9.12 -21.52 -3.33
C PRO A 166 10.20 -21.35 -4.41
N ASP A 167 11.22 -22.20 -4.37
CA ASP A 167 12.20 -22.27 -5.44
C ASP A 167 11.66 -23.13 -6.57
N GLU A 168 11.26 -22.51 -7.67
CA GLU A 168 10.68 -23.19 -8.84
C GLU A 168 11.66 -24.20 -9.50
N SER A 169 12.97 -24.10 -9.22
CA SER A 169 13.97 -25.07 -9.70
C SER A 169 14.03 -26.36 -8.87
N ASP A 170 13.40 -26.38 -7.70
CA ASP A 170 13.32 -27.58 -6.87
C ASP A 170 12.05 -28.39 -7.16
N GLU A 171 12.15 -29.40 -8.01
CA GLU A 171 11.04 -30.26 -8.39
C GLU A 171 10.31 -30.91 -7.18
N ARG A 172 10.95 -31.01 -6.02
CA ARG A 172 10.36 -31.54 -4.79
C ARG A 172 9.61 -30.49 -3.98
N GLY A 173 9.72 -29.20 -4.36
CA GLY A 173 9.04 -28.09 -3.68
C GLY A 173 9.50 -27.83 -2.24
N LEU A 174 10.67 -28.33 -1.83
CA LEU A 174 11.18 -28.21 -0.46
C LEU A 174 12.04 -26.99 -0.23
N LYS A 175 12.65 -26.46 -1.31
CA LYS A 175 13.54 -25.31 -1.21
C LYS A 175 12.77 -24.01 -1.39
N GLN A 176 13.32 -22.97 -0.78
CA GLN A 176 12.85 -21.60 -0.89
C GLN A 176 13.99 -20.72 -1.40
N ARG A 177 13.64 -19.72 -2.21
CA ARG A 177 14.52 -18.63 -2.61
C ARG A 177 14.00 -17.31 -2.08
N ARG A 178 14.84 -16.29 -2.08
CA ARG A 178 14.41 -14.94 -1.79
C ARG A 178 13.49 -14.42 -2.89
N VAL A 179 12.51 -13.64 -2.49
CA VAL A 179 11.69 -12.87 -3.42
C VAL A 179 12.57 -11.86 -4.18
N CYS A 180 12.22 -11.58 -5.42
CA CYS A 180 12.90 -10.61 -6.25
C CYS A 180 11.90 -9.64 -6.94
N PRO A 181 12.34 -8.55 -7.55
CA PRO A 181 11.46 -7.60 -8.22
C PRO A 181 10.59 -8.21 -9.32
N ASP A 182 11.07 -9.26 -10.00
CA ASP A 182 10.30 -9.95 -11.02
C ASP A 182 9.11 -10.72 -10.43
N ASP A 183 9.22 -11.23 -9.19
CA ASP A 183 8.08 -11.80 -8.48
C ASP A 183 7.01 -10.73 -8.20
N TYR A 184 7.42 -9.54 -7.74
CA TYR A 184 6.52 -8.43 -7.48
C TYR A 184 5.82 -7.96 -8.75
N LYS A 185 6.58 -7.83 -9.85
CA LYS A 185 6.02 -7.49 -11.16
C LYS A 185 5.01 -8.53 -11.66
N LYS A 186 5.33 -9.82 -11.54
CA LYS A 186 4.44 -10.93 -11.89
C LYS A 186 3.15 -10.88 -11.08
N TRP A 187 3.25 -10.64 -9.76
CA TRP A 187 2.07 -10.52 -8.90
C TRP A 187 1.27 -9.27 -9.19
N PHE A 188 1.94 -8.15 -9.50
CA PHE A 188 1.25 -6.94 -9.95
C PHE A 188 0.40 -7.23 -11.19
N ASP A 189 0.99 -7.84 -12.22
CA ASP A 189 0.31 -8.11 -13.50
C ASP A 189 -0.92 -9.02 -13.30
N ALA A 190 -0.78 -10.10 -12.53
CA ALA A 190 -1.87 -11.02 -12.23
C ALA A 190 -2.99 -10.31 -11.45
N THR A 191 -2.63 -9.63 -10.36
CA THR A 191 -3.55 -8.91 -9.49
C THR A 191 -4.28 -7.79 -10.23
N PHE A 192 -3.55 -6.95 -10.99
CA PHE A 192 -4.13 -5.83 -11.73
C PHE A 192 -5.05 -6.30 -12.86
N SER A 193 -4.70 -7.38 -13.55
CA SER A 193 -5.57 -8.00 -14.57
C SER A 193 -6.90 -8.44 -13.95
N LYS A 194 -6.86 -9.14 -12.80
CA LYS A 194 -8.07 -9.59 -12.11
C LYS A 194 -8.88 -8.44 -11.53
N MET A 195 -8.22 -7.43 -10.96
CA MET A 195 -8.84 -6.20 -10.46
C MET A 195 -9.57 -5.47 -11.58
N SER A 196 -8.94 -5.33 -12.74
CA SER A 196 -9.52 -4.70 -13.93
C SER A 196 -10.76 -5.45 -14.41
N GLN A 197 -10.71 -6.79 -14.45
CA GLN A 197 -11.85 -7.63 -14.78
C GLN A 197 -13.01 -7.38 -13.81
N LEU A 198 -12.77 -7.42 -12.49
CA LEU A 198 -13.80 -7.21 -11.47
C LEU A 198 -14.46 -5.82 -11.58
N VAL A 199 -13.67 -4.78 -11.88
CA VAL A 199 -14.18 -3.42 -12.10
C VAL A 199 -15.12 -3.37 -13.34
N GLN A 200 -14.74 -4.05 -14.42
CA GLN A 200 -15.57 -4.10 -15.65
C GLN A 200 -16.85 -4.92 -15.49
N GLU A 201 -16.79 -6.01 -14.73
CA GLU A 201 -17.93 -6.89 -14.47
C GLU A 201 -18.96 -6.27 -13.52
N ASN A 202 -18.60 -5.23 -12.74
CA ASN A 202 -19.43 -4.60 -11.71
C ASN A 202 -19.65 -3.10 -11.97
N LYS A 203 -20.05 -2.74 -13.21
CA LYS A 203 -20.30 -1.33 -13.59
C LYS A 203 -21.51 -0.69 -12.90
N ASP A 204 -22.41 -1.50 -12.38
CA ASP A 204 -23.60 -1.11 -11.64
C ASP A 204 -23.32 -0.84 -10.15
N LYS A 205 -22.12 -1.13 -9.66
CA LYS A 205 -21.70 -0.93 -8.27
C LYS A 205 -20.81 0.29 -8.10
N ASP A 206 -20.88 0.91 -6.94
CA ASP A 206 -19.86 1.84 -6.49
C ASP A 206 -18.65 1.03 -5.98
N ILE A 207 -17.48 1.28 -6.54
CA ILE A 207 -16.28 0.49 -6.22
C ILE A 207 -15.31 1.32 -5.36
N ILE A 208 -14.84 0.69 -4.28
CA ILE A 208 -13.64 1.11 -3.56
C ILE A 208 -12.53 0.11 -3.87
N ILE A 209 -11.42 0.59 -4.44
CA ILE A 209 -10.23 -0.24 -4.58
C ILE A 209 -9.36 -0.09 -3.33
N MET A 210 -8.81 -1.20 -2.86
CA MET A 210 -7.88 -1.23 -1.74
C MET A 210 -6.59 -1.92 -2.17
N SER A 211 -5.48 -1.17 -2.18
CA SER A 211 -4.14 -1.69 -2.43
C SER A 211 -3.16 -1.23 -1.36
N HIS A 212 -2.04 -1.93 -1.19
CA HIS A 212 -0.99 -1.42 -0.32
C HIS A 212 -0.14 -0.36 -1.03
N HIS A 213 0.41 -0.69 -2.20
CA HIS A 213 1.15 0.27 -3.01
C HIS A 213 0.21 1.30 -3.64
N CYS A 214 0.70 2.52 -3.82
CA CYS A 214 -0.12 3.63 -4.28
C CYS A 214 -0.38 3.59 -5.80
N PRO A 215 -1.60 3.98 -6.24
CA PRO A 215 -1.98 3.94 -7.66
C PRO A 215 -1.59 5.18 -8.45
N THR A 216 -0.98 6.18 -7.81
CA THR A 216 -0.69 7.47 -8.44
C THR A 216 0.56 8.11 -7.83
N PRO A 217 1.40 8.77 -8.64
CA PRO A 217 2.52 9.57 -8.17
C PRO A 217 2.13 10.72 -7.23
N LYS A 218 0.87 11.15 -7.22
CA LYS A 218 0.36 12.17 -6.28
C LYS A 218 0.51 11.76 -4.81
N CYS A 219 0.69 10.48 -4.52
CA CYS A 219 0.95 9.98 -3.17
C CYS A 219 2.40 10.19 -2.72
N ILE A 220 3.32 10.50 -3.64
CA ILE A 220 4.73 10.73 -3.32
C ILE A 220 4.85 12.08 -2.60
N SER A 221 5.45 12.06 -1.41
CA SER A 221 5.76 13.28 -0.67
C SER A 221 6.73 14.16 -1.46
N GLU A 222 6.56 15.49 -1.39
CA GLU A 222 7.47 16.47 -2.03
C GLU A 222 8.94 16.21 -1.71
N ARG A 223 9.22 15.72 -0.50
CA ARG A 223 10.58 15.33 -0.07
C ARG A 223 11.20 14.26 -0.97
N TYR A 224 10.41 13.40 -1.57
CA TYR A 224 10.86 12.22 -2.33
C TYR A 224 10.52 12.28 -3.82
N VAL A 225 10.04 13.41 -4.33
CA VAL A 225 9.59 13.54 -5.72
C VAL A 225 10.65 13.08 -6.74
N ASN A 226 11.93 13.30 -6.43
CA ASN A 226 13.07 12.91 -7.26
C ASN A 226 13.80 11.65 -6.75
N SER A 227 13.15 10.78 -5.98
CA SER A 227 13.77 9.55 -5.51
C SER A 227 13.74 8.49 -6.60
N ALA A 228 14.87 7.82 -6.84
CA ALA A 228 14.97 6.66 -7.73
C ALA A 228 14.15 5.46 -7.21
N MET A 229 13.75 5.48 -5.93
CA MET A 229 12.97 4.43 -5.30
C MET A 229 11.47 4.53 -5.60
N ASN A 230 10.98 5.64 -6.16
CA ASN A 230 9.54 5.91 -6.28
C ASN A 230 8.77 4.82 -7.03
N ALA A 231 9.40 4.19 -8.03
CA ALA A 231 8.79 3.06 -8.75
C ALA A 231 8.55 1.81 -7.87
N SER A 232 9.16 1.74 -6.69
CA SER A 232 8.91 0.68 -5.72
C SER A 232 7.73 0.98 -4.80
N TYR A 233 7.19 2.19 -4.87
CA TYR A 233 6.13 2.67 -3.98
C TYR A 233 4.83 2.97 -4.72
N VAL A 234 4.93 3.35 -6.00
CA VAL A 234 3.78 3.78 -6.79
C VAL A 234 3.80 3.17 -8.19
N SER A 235 2.61 2.95 -8.73
CA SER A 235 2.35 2.76 -10.16
C SER A 235 1.46 3.90 -10.66
N ASP A 236 1.59 4.32 -11.92
CA ASP A 236 0.70 5.33 -12.49
C ASP A 236 -0.51 4.69 -13.14
N LEU A 237 -1.58 4.58 -12.35
CA LEU A 237 -2.86 3.99 -12.75
C LEU A 237 -3.97 5.05 -12.89
N GLU A 238 -3.63 6.35 -12.95
CA GLU A 238 -4.63 7.42 -13.04
C GLU A 238 -5.56 7.24 -14.24
N LYS A 239 -5.01 6.83 -15.40
CA LYS A 239 -5.84 6.54 -16.57
C LYS A 239 -6.85 5.42 -16.32
N PHE A 240 -6.45 4.33 -15.68
CA PHE A 240 -7.36 3.25 -15.32
C PHE A 240 -8.48 3.74 -14.39
N ILE A 241 -8.14 4.56 -13.40
CA ILE A 241 -9.13 5.12 -12.47
C ILE A 241 -10.13 6.00 -13.22
N THR A 242 -9.65 6.90 -14.07
CA THR A 242 -10.50 7.87 -14.79
C THR A 242 -11.37 7.23 -15.86
N ASP A 243 -10.90 6.18 -16.51
CA ASP A 243 -11.66 5.40 -17.50
C ASP A 243 -12.80 4.56 -16.86
N ASN A 244 -12.77 4.37 -15.54
CA ASN A 244 -13.72 3.55 -14.78
C ASN A 244 -14.49 4.38 -13.74
N PRO A 245 -15.56 5.12 -14.14
CA PRO A 245 -16.27 6.05 -13.26
C PRO A 245 -17.05 5.40 -12.12
N ASN A 246 -17.19 4.08 -12.14
CA ASN A 246 -17.71 3.29 -11.02
C ASN A 246 -16.68 3.13 -9.89
N ILE A 247 -15.39 3.37 -10.12
CA ILE A 247 -14.41 3.56 -9.05
C ILE A 247 -14.69 4.91 -8.39
N LYS A 248 -15.12 4.89 -7.13
CA LYS A 248 -15.39 6.09 -6.34
C LYS A 248 -14.24 6.51 -5.47
N ALA A 249 -13.53 5.51 -4.96
CA ALA A 249 -12.36 5.75 -4.12
C ALA A 249 -11.29 4.67 -4.34
N TRP A 250 -10.05 5.04 -4.08
CA TRP A 250 -8.91 4.14 -3.96
C TRP A 250 -8.21 4.39 -2.64
N VAL A 251 -8.11 3.38 -1.79
CA VAL A 251 -7.44 3.47 -0.50
C VAL A 251 -6.11 2.71 -0.56
N CYS A 252 -5.04 3.32 -0.06
CA CYS A 252 -3.68 2.77 -0.13
C CYS A 252 -2.83 3.13 1.09
N GLY A 253 -1.57 2.66 1.11
CA GLY A 253 -0.58 2.86 2.16
C GLY A 253 0.84 3.01 1.61
N HIS A 254 1.81 2.38 2.29
CA HIS A 254 3.20 2.17 1.89
C HIS A 254 4.11 3.42 1.87
N VAL A 255 3.65 4.55 1.38
CA VAL A 255 4.48 5.77 1.22
C VAL A 255 4.72 6.54 2.52
N HIS A 256 4.11 6.13 3.63
CA HIS A 256 4.21 6.77 4.96
C HIS A 256 3.98 8.30 4.94
N SER A 257 3.22 8.77 3.97
CA SER A 257 2.82 10.18 3.83
C SER A 257 1.31 10.26 3.64
N THR A 258 0.64 10.98 4.53
CA THR A 258 -0.81 11.15 4.42
C THR A 258 -1.14 11.97 3.17
N THR A 259 -1.89 11.36 2.25
CA THR A 259 -2.35 11.99 1.03
C THR A 259 -3.85 11.77 0.86
N ILE A 260 -4.60 12.85 0.75
CA ILE A 260 -6.01 12.86 0.40
C ILE A 260 -6.14 13.78 -0.81
N THR A 261 -6.42 13.19 -1.96
CA THR A 261 -6.50 13.91 -3.23
C THR A 261 -7.56 13.29 -4.13
N THR A 262 -7.74 13.82 -5.31
CA THR A 262 -8.62 13.28 -6.33
C THR A 262 -7.90 13.12 -7.67
N VAL A 263 -8.41 12.23 -8.51
CA VAL A 263 -7.97 12.06 -9.89
C VAL A 263 -9.15 12.17 -10.84
N GLY A 264 -8.87 12.63 -12.05
CA GLY A 264 -9.85 12.81 -13.12
C GLY A 264 -10.90 13.90 -12.86
N ASP A 265 -11.67 14.21 -13.90
CA ASP A 265 -12.71 15.26 -13.86
C ASP A 265 -13.90 14.89 -12.97
N LYS A 266 -14.08 13.59 -12.71
CA LYS A 266 -15.15 13.08 -11.82
C LYS A 266 -14.74 13.11 -10.34
N GLY A 267 -13.51 13.48 -10.05
CA GLY A 267 -13.02 13.63 -8.69
C GLY A 267 -12.94 12.32 -7.90
N GLN A 268 -12.50 11.21 -8.55
CA GLN A 268 -12.34 9.93 -7.85
C GLN A 268 -11.32 10.10 -6.72
N LEU A 269 -11.72 9.68 -5.53
CA LEU A 269 -10.99 9.94 -4.29
C LEU A 269 -9.79 9.00 -4.14
N ILE A 270 -8.62 9.53 -3.79
CA ILE A 270 -7.45 8.78 -3.38
C ILE A 270 -7.19 9.05 -1.90
N VAL A 271 -7.09 7.99 -1.11
CA VAL A 271 -6.89 8.09 0.35
C VAL A 271 -5.71 7.23 0.76
N CYS A 272 -4.63 7.88 1.14
CA CYS A 272 -3.49 7.28 1.79
C CYS A 272 -3.40 7.87 3.20
N ASN A 273 -3.63 7.06 4.25
CA ASN A 273 -3.62 7.52 5.65
C ASN A 273 -2.75 6.59 6.51
N PRO A 274 -1.44 6.54 6.22
CA PRO A 274 -0.49 5.68 6.91
C PRO A 274 -0.08 6.29 8.25
N ARG A 275 0.11 5.42 9.26
CA ARG A 275 0.76 5.85 10.49
C ARG A 275 2.27 6.05 10.30
N GLY A 276 2.91 5.16 9.57
CA GLY A 276 4.36 5.18 9.37
C GLY A 276 5.17 4.94 10.65
N TYR A 277 6.46 5.21 10.61
CA TYR A 277 7.36 5.01 11.74
C TYR A 277 7.47 6.25 12.63
N GLU A 278 7.10 6.11 13.90
CA GLU A 278 7.19 7.20 14.87
C GLU A 278 8.64 7.71 15.04
N ARG A 279 9.61 6.79 15.03
CA ARG A 279 11.04 7.14 15.15
C ARG A 279 11.54 8.00 14.01
N ASP A 280 10.98 7.82 12.79
CA ASP A 280 11.38 8.52 11.58
C ASP A 280 10.50 9.77 11.32
N MET A 281 9.66 10.12 12.31
CA MET A 281 8.76 11.28 12.29
C MET A 281 7.70 11.26 11.17
N GLU A 282 7.32 10.08 10.69
CA GLU A 282 6.38 9.91 9.58
C GLU A 282 4.90 10.03 9.98
N CYS A 283 4.60 9.96 11.29
CA CYS A 283 3.23 9.97 11.82
C CYS A 283 2.50 11.33 11.71
N GLY A 284 3.06 12.30 10.98
CA GLY A 284 2.67 13.74 11.03
C GLY A 284 1.18 14.02 10.97
N ASP A 285 0.52 13.65 9.88
CA ASP A 285 -0.89 13.96 9.64
C ASP A 285 -1.82 12.74 9.79
N TRP A 286 -1.28 11.60 10.20
CA TRP A 286 -2.05 10.40 10.42
C TRP A 286 -3.19 10.61 11.44
N ASN A 287 -4.38 10.16 11.07
CA ASN A 287 -5.54 10.20 11.95
C ASN A 287 -6.37 8.92 11.80
N PRO A 288 -6.45 8.06 12.85
CA PRO A 288 -7.24 6.83 12.80
C PRO A 288 -8.75 7.07 12.69
N ASN A 289 -9.20 8.31 12.86
CA ASN A 289 -10.58 8.75 12.70
C ASN A 289 -10.81 9.46 11.36
N THR A 290 -10.12 9.01 10.31
CA THR A 290 -10.37 9.40 8.92
C THR A 290 -11.39 8.45 8.31
N TYR A 291 -12.45 9.00 7.74
CA TYR A 291 -13.57 8.25 7.15
C TYR A 291 -13.85 8.73 5.74
N ILE A 292 -14.21 7.79 4.86
CA ILE A 292 -14.90 8.09 3.61
C ILE A 292 -16.39 8.15 3.95
N ASP A 293 -17.04 9.28 3.69
CA ASP A 293 -18.50 9.39 3.69
C ASP A 293 -19.04 8.93 2.34
N THR A 294 -19.72 7.79 2.33
CA THR A 294 -20.13 7.14 1.08
C THR A 294 -21.34 7.80 0.41
N ASP A 295 -22.01 8.71 1.09
CA ASP A 295 -23.15 9.45 0.51
C ASP A 295 -22.63 10.63 -0.33
N THR A 296 -21.45 11.15 0.00
CA THR A 296 -20.85 12.31 -0.68
C THR A 296 -19.52 12.00 -1.37
N TRP A 297 -18.92 10.85 -1.10
CA TRP A 297 -17.58 10.46 -1.51
C TRP A 297 -16.50 11.48 -1.11
N GLN A 298 -16.67 12.05 0.09
CA GLN A 298 -15.74 13.01 0.68
C GLN A 298 -15.14 12.47 1.97
N ILE A 299 -14.02 13.07 2.38
CA ILE A 299 -13.40 12.71 3.64
C ILE A 299 -14.05 13.46 4.81
N ALA A 300 -14.41 12.70 5.82
CA ALA A 300 -14.82 13.20 7.12
C ALA A 300 -13.77 12.79 8.17
N THR A 301 -13.34 13.72 9.01
CA THR A 301 -12.39 13.42 10.09
C THR A 301 -13.01 13.78 11.44
N LYS A 302 -12.67 12.98 12.47
CA LYS A 302 -12.94 13.35 13.88
C LYS A 302 -11.60 13.59 14.58
N PRO A 303 -11.52 14.56 15.51
CA PRO A 303 -10.28 14.82 16.24
C PRO A 303 -9.75 13.56 16.92
N PHE A 304 -8.47 13.29 16.74
CA PHE A 304 -7.74 12.27 17.46
C PHE A 304 -6.69 12.95 18.35
N LYS A 305 -6.89 12.87 19.67
CA LYS A 305 -5.98 13.46 20.66
C LYS A 305 -5.07 12.39 21.22
N SER A 306 -3.77 12.58 21.03
CA SER A 306 -2.73 11.75 21.62
C SER A 306 -1.54 12.62 21.98
N LYS A 307 -1.24 12.77 23.27
CA LYS A 307 -0.09 13.56 23.76
C LYS A 307 1.24 13.13 23.10
N ARG A 308 1.36 11.85 22.80
CA ARG A 308 2.57 11.30 22.20
C ARG A 308 2.66 11.61 20.72
N LEU A 309 1.56 11.48 19.99
CA LEU A 309 1.47 11.89 18.59
C LEU A 309 1.68 13.40 18.44
N ASP A 310 1.10 14.19 19.34
CA ASP A 310 1.27 15.64 19.34
C ASP A 310 2.74 16.02 19.60
N ALA A 311 3.44 15.27 20.46
CA ALA A 311 4.87 15.47 20.70
C ALA A 311 5.71 15.08 19.47
N ALA A 312 5.37 13.98 18.76
CA ALA A 312 6.01 13.56 17.52
C ALA A 312 5.79 14.59 16.40
N ARG A 313 4.56 15.07 16.24
CA ARG A 313 4.20 16.16 15.30
C ARG A 313 4.98 17.44 15.56
N LYS A 314 5.13 17.80 16.84
CA LYS A 314 5.91 18.98 17.23
C LYS A 314 7.38 18.82 16.85
N LYS A 315 7.99 17.66 17.16
CA LYS A 315 9.39 17.37 16.77
C LYS A 315 9.59 17.42 15.24
N PHE A 316 8.63 16.91 14.48
CA PHE A 316 8.66 16.97 13.02
C PHE A 316 8.66 18.42 12.52
N LYS A 317 7.73 19.25 12.98
CA LYS A 317 7.67 20.68 12.62
C LYS A 317 8.94 21.43 13.02
N ASP A 318 9.44 21.21 14.23
CA ASP A 318 10.65 21.86 14.72
C ASP A 318 11.90 21.43 13.94
N SER A 319 11.97 20.16 13.49
CA SER A 319 13.04 19.64 12.63
C SER A 319 12.97 20.22 11.23
N PHE A 320 11.79 20.23 10.62
CA PHE A 320 11.58 20.76 9.27
C PHE A 320 11.95 22.26 9.21
N MET A 321 11.56 23.05 10.21
CA MET A 321 11.90 24.48 10.29
C MET A 321 13.41 24.74 10.44
N ARG A 322 14.18 23.78 10.99
CA ARG A 322 15.64 23.89 11.08
C ARG A 322 16.35 23.64 9.75
N TRP A 323 15.78 22.87 8.86
CA TRP A 323 16.37 22.49 7.57
C TRP A 323 15.83 23.30 6.39
N ALA A 324 14.70 23.97 6.54
CA ALA A 324 14.11 24.83 5.50
C ALA A 324 15.05 25.91 4.93
N PRO A 325 15.97 26.53 5.72
CA PRO A 325 16.93 27.50 5.18
C PRO A 325 17.99 26.93 4.23
N PHE A 326 18.15 25.62 4.17
CA PHE A 326 19.18 24.95 3.35
C PHE A 326 18.65 24.46 1.99
N PHE A 327 17.35 24.64 1.73
CA PHE A 327 16.67 24.21 0.50
C PHE A 327 16.03 25.37 -0.30
N MET A 328 16.31 26.62 0.09
CA MET A 328 15.95 27.82 -0.69
C MET A 328 17.12 28.33 -1.52
#